data_102db5b6066978c64fb10b7875553625
#
_entry.id   102db5b6066978c64fb10b7875553625
#
_cell.length_a   1.000
_cell.length_b   1.000
_cell.length_c   1.000
_cell.angle_alpha   90.00
_cell.angle_beta   90.00
_cell.angle_gamma   90.00
#
_symmetry.space_group_name_H-M   'P 1'
#
loop_
_entity.id
_entity.type
_entity.pdbx_description
1 polymer ?
#
loop_
_entity_poly.entity_id
_entity_poly.type
_entity_poly.pdbx_seq_one_letter_code
_entity_poly.pdbx_strand_id
1 'polypeptide(L)'
;MYKVYLGLGTNLGNRKRNIREAIDKIGEQIGVVERQSALYETEPWGYSSPNYYINACVLLLTEMAPRQVLEATQKIEREMGRTMKSVDGEYFDRIIDIDILLIDDLKIDEPDFKVPHPLMEERDFVMKPLKEIL
;
A
#
# COMPACT_ATOMS: atom_id res chain seq x y z
N MET A 1 -11.22 -14.36 10.07
CA MET A 1 -11.11 -13.28 9.06
C MET A 1 -10.28 -12.13 9.63
N TYR A 2 -9.40 -11.57 8.84
CA TYR A 2 -8.53 -10.48 9.26
C TYR A 2 -8.98 -9.15 8.67
N LYS A 3 -8.85 -8.07 9.47
CA LYS A 3 -8.97 -6.69 8.99
C LYS A 3 -7.58 -6.20 8.65
N VAL A 4 -7.36 -5.88 7.37
CA VAL A 4 -6.05 -5.45 6.87
C VAL A 4 -6.16 -4.04 6.32
N TYR A 5 -5.30 -3.14 6.81
CA TYR A 5 -5.20 -1.80 6.27
C TYR A 5 -4.01 -1.74 5.32
N LEU A 6 -4.26 -1.35 4.08
CA LEU A 6 -3.25 -1.23 3.04
C LEU A 6 -3.05 0.23 2.66
N GLY A 7 -1.80 0.64 2.51
CA GLY A 7 -1.45 1.92 1.92
C GLY A 7 -1.11 1.73 0.44
N LEU A 8 -1.66 2.59 -0.40
CA LEU A 8 -1.43 2.57 -1.85
C LEU A 8 -0.76 3.87 -2.26
N GLY A 9 0.23 3.77 -3.15
CA GLY A 9 0.90 4.95 -3.68
C GLY A 9 1.33 4.75 -5.12
N THR A 10 1.26 5.82 -5.92
CA THR A 10 1.66 5.80 -7.32
C THR A 10 2.12 7.19 -7.76
N ASN A 11 3.21 7.27 -8.52
CA ASN A 11 3.68 8.54 -9.10
C ASN A 11 4.12 8.42 -10.57
N LEU A 12 3.73 7.36 -11.25
CA LEU A 12 4.01 7.17 -12.68
C LEU A 12 2.74 6.82 -13.45
N GLY A 13 2.65 7.32 -14.67
CA GLY A 13 1.55 7.03 -15.57
C GLY A 13 0.24 7.69 -15.15
N ASN A 14 -0.87 7.03 -15.44
CA ASN A 14 -2.19 7.51 -15.03
C ASN A 14 -2.46 7.12 -13.57
N ARG A 15 -2.10 8.01 -12.66
CA ARG A 15 -2.08 7.75 -11.22
C ARG A 15 -3.45 7.36 -10.66
N LYS A 16 -4.50 8.08 -11.01
CA LYS A 16 -5.86 7.76 -10.52
C LYS A 16 -6.31 6.39 -11.01
N ARG A 17 -6.03 6.07 -12.27
CA ARG A 17 -6.34 4.76 -12.84
C ARG A 17 -5.55 3.66 -12.14
N ASN A 18 -4.28 3.90 -11.83
CA ASN A 18 -3.43 2.94 -11.12
C ASN A 18 -3.99 2.60 -9.74
N ILE A 19 -4.46 3.60 -8.99
CA ILE A 19 -5.10 3.38 -7.68
C ILE A 19 -6.37 2.53 -7.86
N ARG A 20 -7.22 2.89 -8.81
CA ARG A 20 -8.45 2.14 -9.08
C ARG A 20 -8.18 0.70 -9.47
N GLU A 21 -7.23 0.48 -10.37
CA GLU A 21 -6.85 -0.85 -10.81
C GLU A 21 -6.30 -1.70 -9.66
N ALA A 22 -5.48 -1.11 -8.80
CA ALA A 22 -4.96 -1.78 -7.62
C ALA A 22 -6.08 -2.20 -6.66
N ILE A 23 -7.04 -1.31 -6.41
CA ILE A 23 -8.18 -1.62 -5.55
C ILE A 23 -9.04 -2.74 -6.15
N ASP A 24 -9.29 -2.70 -7.46
CA ASP A 24 -10.04 -3.77 -8.15
C ASP A 24 -9.33 -5.11 -8.01
N LYS A 25 -8.01 -5.16 -8.22
CA LYS A 25 -7.23 -6.39 -8.07
C LYS A 25 -7.21 -6.91 -6.64
N ILE A 26 -7.13 -6.02 -5.65
CA ILE A 26 -7.20 -6.38 -4.23
C ILE A 26 -8.56 -7.04 -3.95
N GLY A 27 -9.64 -6.46 -4.44
CA GLY A 27 -10.99 -7.01 -4.27
C GLY A 27 -11.17 -8.37 -4.96
N GLU A 28 -10.53 -8.58 -6.09
CA GLU A 28 -10.62 -9.84 -6.84
C GLU A 28 -9.73 -10.94 -6.28
N GLN A 29 -8.55 -10.59 -5.75
CA GLN A 29 -7.51 -11.58 -5.44
C GLN A 29 -7.29 -11.82 -3.96
N ILE A 30 -7.66 -10.90 -3.08
CA ILE A 30 -7.30 -10.99 -1.66
C ILE A 30 -8.52 -11.09 -0.76
N GLY A 31 -9.50 -10.21 -0.94
CA GLY A 31 -10.68 -10.19 -0.08
C GLY A 31 -11.64 -9.07 -0.44
N VAL A 32 -12.45 -8.64 0.53
CA VAL A 32 -13.47 -7.61 0.32
C VAL A 32 -12.92 -6.25 0.77
N VAL A 33 -12.88 -5.29 -0.16
CA VAL A 33 -12.54 -3.90 0.16
C VAL A 33 -13.77 -3.26 0.80
N GLU A 34 -13.71 -3.00 2.11
CA GLU A 34 -14.83 -2.50 2.89
C GLU A 34 -14.87 -0.99 2.95
N ARG A 35 -13.69 -0.35 2.99
CA ARG A 35 -13.55 1.11 3.02
C ARG A 35 -12.38 1.54 2.16
N GLN A 36 -12.49 2.73 1.60
CA GLN A 36 -11.37 3.38 0.92
C GLN A 36 -11.37 4.86 1.25
N SER A 37 -10.18 5.42 1.42
CA SER A 37 -10.00 6.84 1.69
C SER A 37 -10.18 7.68 0.42
N ALA A 38 -10.22 8.99 0.58
CA ALA A 38 -10.01 9.92 -0.53
C ALA A 38 -8.58 9.78 -1.07
N LEU A 39 -8.31 10.37 -2.21
CA LEU A 39 -6.99 10.41 -2.83
C LEU A 39 -6.24 11.65 -2.35
N TYR A 40 -4.97 11.49 -2.00
CA TYR A 40 -4.12 12.57 -1.50
C TYR A 40 -2.88 12.70 -2.39
N GLU A 41 -2.65 13.89 -2.94
CA GLU A 41 -1.44 14.16 -3.71
C GLU A 41 -0.36 14.72 -2.79
N THR A 42 0.83 14.12 -2.83
CA THR A 42 1.97 14.50 -1.98
C THR A 42 3.28 14.47 -2.73
N GLU A 43 4.27 15.20 -2.23
CA GLU A 43 5.65 15.12 -2.73
C GLU A 43 6.24 13.75 -2.41
N PRO A 44 7.21 13.27 -3.24
CA PRO A 44 7.94 12.04 -2.91
C PRO A 44 8.62 12.13 -1.53
N TRP A 45 8.56 11.05 -0.78
CA TRP A 45 9.18 10.95 0.54
C TRP A 45 10.48 10.17 0.46
N GLY A 46 11.56 10.76 0.99
CA GLY A 46 12.86 10.11 1.04
C GLY A 46 13.71 10.27 -0.23
N TYR A 47 13.21 10.97 -1.25
CA TYR A 47 13.96 11.27 -2.47
C TYR A 47 13.30 12.44 -3.20
N SER A 48 13.99 12.97 -4.22
CA SER A 48 13.50 14.09 -5.02
C SER A 48 13.06 13.59 -6.40
N SER A 49 11.87 14.02 -6.82
CA SER A 49 11.31 13.68 -8.13
C SER A 49 10.31 14.75 -8.55
N PRO A 50 10.18 15.08 -9.86
CA PRO A 50 9.11 15.95 -10.33
C PRO A 50 7.74 15.26 -10.32
N ASN A 51 7.70 13.95 -10.09
CA ASN A 51 6.47 13.15 -10.13
C ASN A 51 5.90 13.00 -8.73
N TYR A 52 4.86 13.76 -8.43
CA TYR A 52 4.17 13.67 -7.14
C TYR A 52 3.36 12.38 -7.05
N TYR A 53 3.25 11.87 -5.84
CA TYR A 53 2.44 10.68 -5.55
C TYR A 53 0.96 11.03 -5.41
N ILE A 54 0.11 10.07 -5.77
CA ILE A 54 -1.25 9.97 -5.24
C ILE A 54 -1.26 8.80 -4.28
N ASN A 55 -1.79 9.03 -3.08
CA ASN A 55 -1.83 8.06 -1.99
C ASN A 55 -3.26 7.84 -1.55
N ALA A 56 -3.56 6.62 -1.11
CA ALA A 56 -4.84 6.26 -0.54
C ALA A 56 -4.65 5.08 0.42
N CYS A 57 -5.63 4.86 1.30
CA CYS A 57 -5.67 3.67 2.14
C CYS A 57 -6.97 2.92 1.91
N VAL A 58 -6.93 1.61 2.08
CA VAL A 58 -8.11 0.76 2.03
C VAL A 58 -8.16 -0.15 3.25
N LEU A 59 -9.37 -0.45 3.70
CA LEU A 59 -9.64 -1.49 4.68
C LEU A 59 -10.14 -2.73 3.93
N LEU A 60 -9.42 -3.81 4.11
CA LEU A 60 -9.67 -5.09 3.45
C LEU A 60 -10.05 -6.13 4.50
N LEU A 61 -11.10 -6.91 4.21
CA LEU A 61 -11.43 -8.10 4.99
C LEU A 61 -11.01 -9.32 4.19
N THR A 62 -10.21 -10.20 4.82
CA THR A 62 -9.68 -11.37 4.13
C THR A 62 -9.56 -12.58 5.04
N GLU A 63 -9.72 -13.76 4.46
CA GLU A 63 -9.45 -15.03 5.14
C GLU A 63 -8.02 -15.50 4.94
N MET A 64 -7.24 -14.83 4.11
CA MET A 64 -5.83 -15.15 3.90
C MET A 64 -5.03 -14.87 5.15
N ALA A 65 -4.07 -15.75 5.45
CA ALA A 65 -3.10 -15.53 6.51
C ALA A 65 -2.20 -14.32 6.16
N PRO A 66 -1.62 -13.64 7.17
CA PRO A 66 -0.81 -12.44 6.92
C PRO A 66 0.28 -12.61 5.84
N ARG A 67 1.02 -13.72 5.86
CA ARG A 67 2.06 -13.98 4.86
C ARG A 67 1.47 -14.15 3.46
N GLN A 68 0.29 -14.73 3.34
CA GLN A 68 -0.40 -14.87 2.07
C GLN A 68 -0.85 -13.51 1.53
N VAL A 69 -1.29 -12.60 2.41
CA VAL A 69 -1.63 -11.23 2.02
C VAL A 69 -0.40 -10.53 1.47
N LEU A 70 0.75 -10.65 2.12
CA LEU A 70 2.01 -10.06 1.64
C LEU A 70 2.34 -10.56 0.23
N GLU A 71 2.30 -11.87 0.02
CA GLU A 71 2.59 -12.48 -1.28
C GLU A 71 1.60 -11.99 -2.35
N ALA A 72 0.33 -11.88 -2.00
CA ALA A 72 -0.72 -11.43 -2.92
C ALA A 72 -0.54 -9.96 -3.31
N THR A 73 -0.19 -9.08 -2.37
CA THR A 73 0.07 -7.67 -2.68
C THR A 73 1.30 -7.52 -3.58
N GLN A 74 2.33 -8.30 -3.35
CA GLN A 74 3.53 -8.31 -4.19
C GLN A 74 3.23 -8.81 -5.61
N LYS A 75 2.37 -9.81 -5.72
CA LYS A 75 1.91 -10.32 -7.03
C LYS A 75 1.16 -9.24 -7.81
N ILE A 76 0.27 -8.49 -7.14
CA ILE A 76 -0.46 -7.39 -7.77
C ILE A 76 0.51 -6.32 -8.26
N GLU A 77 1.49 -5.95 -7.45
CA GLU A 77 2.52 -4.99 -7.86
C GLU A 77 3.23 -5.43 -9.14
N ARG A 78 3.58 -6.72 -9.24
CA ARG A 78 4.20 -7.25 -10.45
C ARG A 78 3.27 -7.25 -11.65
N GLU A 79 2.00 -7.61 -11.45
CA GLU A 79 0.99 -7.60 -12.53
C GLU A 79 0.76 -6.21 -13.08
N MET A 80 0.94 -5.18 -12.26
CA MET A 80 0.79 -3.78 -12.66
C MET A 80 2.08 -3.18 -13.21
N GLY A 81 3.13 -3.97 -13.38
CA GLY A 81 4.36 -3.55 -14.02
C GLY A 81 5.45 -3.04 -13.08
N ARG A 82 5.31 -3.21 -11.77
CA ARG A 82 6.38 -2.85 -10.83
C ARG A 82 7.48 -3.90 -10.87
N THR A 83 8.66 -3.51 -11.36
CA THR A 83 9.79 -4.42 -11.51
C THR A 83 10.84 -4.29 -10.41
N MET A 84 10.83 -3.19 -9.64
CA MET A 84 11.82 -2.93 -8.60
C MET A 84 11.17 -2.40 -7.34
N LYS A 85 11.64 -2.87 -6.18
CA LYS A 85 11.38 -2.25 -4.88
C LYS A 85 12.58 -1.40 -4.48
N SER A 86 12.47 -0.68 -3.36
CA SER A 86 13.61 0.03 -2.79
C SER A 86 14.73 -0.95 -2.46
N VAL A 87 15.96 -0.62 -2.88
CA VAL A 87 17.15 -1.42 -2.63
C VAL A 87 18.15 -0.55 -1.88
N ASP A 88 18.73 -1.08 -0.80
CA ASP A 88 19.71 -0.38 0.04
C ASP A 88 19.23 1.00 0.51
N GLY A 89 17.93 1.11 0.82
CA GLY A 89 17.33 2.35 1.29
C GLY A 89 17.05 3.38 0.20
N GLU A 90 17.33 3.09 -1.06
CA GLU A 90 17.00 3.97 -2.17
C GLU A 90 15.55 3.80 -2.60
N TYR A 91 14.90 4.91 -3.00
CA TYR A 91 13.51 4.95 -3.45
C TYR A 91 13.45 5.35 -4.92
N PHE A 92 12.47 4.81 -5.63
CA PHE A 92 12.27 5.03 -7.06
C PHE A 92 10.83 5.43 -7.34
N ASP A 93 10.61 6.14 -8.45
CA ASP A 93 9.27 6.38 -8.99
C ASP A 93 8.57 5.04 -9.28
N ARG A 94 7.23 4.97 -9.06
CA ARG A 94 6.50 3.69 -9.09
C ARG A 94 5.14 3.82 -9.73
N ILE A 95 4.79 2.77 -10.50
CA ILE A 95 3.43 2.61 -11.02
C ILE A 95 2.49 2.34 -9.85
N ILE A 96 2.88 1.45 -8.93
CA ILE A 96 2.10 1.15 -7.73
C ILE A 96 2.99 0.64 -6.61
N ASP A 97 2.67 1.07 -5.41
CA ASP A 97 3.26 0.56 -4.17
C ASP A 97 2.10 0.19 -3.23
N ILE A 98 2.13 -1.02 -2.71
CA ILE A 98 1.11 -1.53 -1.79
C ILE A 98 1.80 -1.97 -0.51
N ASP A 99 1.56 -1.21 0.57
CA ASP A 99 2.13 -1.50 1.87
C ASP A 99 1.07 -2.04 2.83
N ILE A 100 1.40 -3.10 3.55
CA ILE A 100 0.56 -3.58 4.64
C ILE A 100 0.86 -2.72 5.86
N LEU A 101 -0.14 -1.99 6.34
CA LEU A 101 0.00 -1.07 7.47
C LEU A 101 -0.34 -1.73 8.79
N LEU A 102 -1.51 -2.35 8.87
CA LEU A 102 -2.05 -2.98 10.06
C LEU A 102 -2.78 -4.26 9.68
N ILE A 103 -2.71 -5.28 10.54
CA ILE A 103 -3.53 -6.50 10.45
C ILE A 103 -4.12 -6.74 11.84
N ASP A 104 -5.40 -6.39 12.04
CA ASP A 104 -6.04 -6.43 13.36
C ASP A 104 -5.14 -5.74 14.39
N ASP A 105 -4.86 -6.39 15.52
CA ASP A 105 -3.90 -5.93 16.53
C ASP A 105 -2.60 -6.75 16.53
N LEU A 106 -2.31 -7.44 15.43
CA LEU A 106 -1.15 -8.30 15.33
C LEU A 106 0.15 -7.49 15.28
N LYS A 107 1.19 -8.09 15.86
CA LYS A 107 2.57 -7.60 15.76
C LYS A 107 3.40 -8.67 15.10
N ILE A 108 3.98 -8.34 13.96
CA ILE A 108 4.84 -9.24 13.19
C ILE A 108 6.19 -8.56 13.06
N ASP A 109 7.26 -9.27 13.38
CA ASP A 109 8.61 -8.74 13.30
C ASP A 109 9.53 -9.79 12.67
N GLU A 110 9.47 -9.87 11.34
CA GLU A 110 10.29 -10.76 10.52
C GLU A 110 11.18 -9.91 9.63
N PRO A 111 12.31 -10.42 9.14
CA PRO A 111 13.24 -9.62 8.33
C PRO A 111 12.62 -8.94 7.12
N ASP A 112 11.64 -9.57 6.48
CA ASP A 112 10.97 -9.08 5.28
C ASP A 112 9.52 -8.66 5.49
N PHE A 113 9.03 -8.72 6.74
CA PHE A 113 7.61 -8.47 7.02
C PHE A 113 7.41 -7.93 8.43
N LYS A 114 7.05 -6.66 8.53
CA LYS A 114 6.82 -6.00 9.82
C LYS A 114 5.44 -5.35 9.85
N VAL A 115 4.67 -5.65 10.89
CA VAL A 115 3.34 -5.09 11.14
C VAL A 115 3.25 -4.72 12.62
N PRO A 116 2.84 -3.50 12.99
CA PRO A 116 2.53 -2.36 12.12
C PRO A 116 3.70 -1.93 11.25
N HIS A 117 3.42 -1.28 10.13
CA HIS A 117 4.46 -0.80 9.22
C HIS A 117 5.39 0.14 9.99
N PRO A 118 6.72 -0.09 9.96
CA PRO A 118 7.65 0.58 10.90
C PRO A 118 7.75 2.09 10.75
N LEU A 119 7.50 2.64 9.56
CA LEU A 119 7.62 4.08 9.30
C LEU A 119 6.28 4.79 9.14
N MET A 120 5.15 4.09 9.32
CA MET A 120 3.85 4.67 8.98
C MET A 120 3.53 5.94 9.76
N GLU A 121 3.88 6.01 11.04
CA GLU A 121 3.58 7.18 11.88
C GLU A 121 4.41 8.41 11.52
N GLU A 122 5.53 8.22 10.82
CA GLU A 122 6.39 9.31 10.36
C GLU A 122 5.96 9.86 9.00
N ARG A 123 4.96 9.25 8.36
CA ARG A 123 4.55 9.55 6.99
C ARG A 123 3.13 10.09 6.97
N ASP A 124 2.99 11.41 6.82
CA ASP A 124 1.67 12.06 6.71
C ASP A 124 0.87 11.52 5.54
N PHE A 125 1.54 11.16 4.44
CA PHE A 125 0.87 10.59 3.26
C PHE A 125 0.27 9.20 3.52
N VAL A 126 0.67 8.55 4.62
CA VAL A 126 0.06 7.31 5.12
C VAL A 126 -0.99 7.63 6.16
N MET A 127 -0.64 8.42 7.16
CA MET A 127 -1.48 8.66 8.33
C MET A 127 -2.77 9.41 8.01
N LYS A 128 -2.72 10.41 7.12
CA LYS A 128 -3.93 11.17 6.74
C LYS A 128 -5.00 10.28 6.12
N PRO A 129 -4.71 9.52 5.03
CA PRO A 129 -5.72 8.62 4.49
C PRO A 129 -6.09 7.48 5.45
N LEU A 130 -5.15 6.99 6.25
CA LEU A 130 -5.44 5.92 7.20
C LEU A 130 -6.44 6.36 8.27
N LYS A 131 -6.26 7.55 8.85
CA LYS A 131 -7.18 8.08 9.87
C LYS A 131 -8.60 8.24 9.35
N GLU A 132 -8.76 8.46 8.08
CA GLU A 132 -10.07 8.62 7.45
C GLU A 132 -10.91 7.34 7.49
N ILE A 133 -10.25 6.18 7.52
CA ILE A 133 -10.92 4.87 7.44
C ILE A 133 -10.75 4.00 8.68
N LEU A 134 -10.06 4.48 9.68
CA LEU A 134 -9.93 3.77 10.96
C LEU A 134 -11.26 3.65 11.69
#